data_177ea63737b42b4dcd34f1f47390681d
#
_entry.id   177ea63737b42b4dcd34f1f47390681d
#
_cell.length_a   1.000
_cell.length_b   1.000
_cell.length_c   1.000
_cell.angle_alpha   90.00
_cell.angle_beta   90.00
_cell.angle_gamma   90.00
#
_symmetry.space_group_name_H-M   'P 1'
#
loop_
_entity.id
_entity.type
_entity.pdbx_description
1 polymer ?
#
loop_
_entity_poly.entity_id
_entity_poly.type
_entity_poly.pdbx_seq_one_letter_code
_entity_poly.pdbx_strand_id
1 'polypeptide(L)'
;MEGGGKGQKNKKPLDVFKDFKGRHAGLIKALTTDVEEFFKQCDPEKENLCLYGLPNEQWAVNLPAEDLPSDLPEPVVGINFARDGMQQKDWLSFVAYHSDAWLLAVAVYAGARFGFGKADRKRLFDMISDLPTVHEVVTGIAKTQQKEKSTVSNQRKNNSKPNASKDDEEEQGETPCGTCGGKYTEDEFWICCDICETWFHGLCVKITAAQAEFIKQYKCPHCNHRRSRA
;
A
#
# COMPACT_ATOMS: atom_id res chain seq x y z
N MET A 1 -7.47 12.04 47.39
CA MET A 1 -8.06 11.74 46.06
C MET A 1 -6.95 11.93 45.04
N GLU A 2 -6.22 10.85 44.76
CA GLU A 2 -5.12 10.89 43.80
C GLU A 2 -5.53 10.07 42.59
N GLY A 3 -5.88 10.78 41.52
CA GLY A 3 -6.16 10.20 40.22
C GLY A 3 -4.88 9.80 39.51
N GLY A 4 -4.51 8.51 39.63
CA GLY A 4 -3.38 7.93 38.92
C GLY A 4 -3.60 7.93 37.42
N GLY A 5 -3.15 8.96 36.73
CA GLY A 5 -2.99 8.96 35.27
C GLY A 5 -1.97 7.91 34.89
N LYS A 6 -2.44 6.74 34.41
CA LYS A 6 -1.57 5.75 33.77
C LYS A 6 -0.92 6.42 32.57
N GLY A 7 0.39 6.72 32.68
CA GLY A 7 1.20 7.31 31.62
C GLY A 7 1.06 6.52 30.34
N GLN A 8 0.43 7.13 29.34
CA GLN A 8 0.34 6.61 27.99
C GLN A 8 1.76 6.54 27.45
N LYS A 9 2.33 5.33 27.38
CA LYS A 9 3.69 5.12 26.86
C LYS A 9 3.73 5.73 25.47
N ASN A 10 4.64 6.68 25.24
CA ASN A 10 4.90 7.27 23.93
C ASN A 10 5.34 6.14 22.98
N LYS A 11 4.39 5.60 22.20
CA LYS A 11 4.71 4.61 21.16
C LYS A 11 5.48 5.31 20.05
N LYS A 12 6.49 4.62 19.52
CA LYS A 12 7.29 5.07 18.38
C LYS A 12 6.72 4.51 17.07
N PRO A 13 7.04 5.09 15.89
CA PRO A 13 6.65 4.53 14.60
C PRO A 13 6.94 3.04 14.45
N LEU A 14 8.07 2.58 14.97
CA LEU A 14 8.44 1.17 14.95
C LEU A 14 7.48 0.27 15.74
N ASP A 15 6.89 0.76 16.83
CA ASP A 15 5.96 -0.02 17.65
C ASP A 15 4.60 -0.17 16.92
N VAL A 16 4.16 0.88 16.23
CA VAL A 16 2.96 0.85 15.39
C VAL A 16 3.21 -0.04 14.16
N PHE A 17 4.39 0.03 13.57
CA PHE A 17 4.76 -0.84 12.45
C PHE A 17 4.82 -2.33 12.84
N LYS A 18 5.29 -2.65 14.04
CA LYS A 18 5.25 -4.05 14.54
C LYS A 18 3.83 -4.57 14.70
N ASP A 19 2.92 -3.74 15.23
CA ASP A 19 1.48 -4.08 15.31
C ASP A 19 0.89 -4.30 13.92
N PHE A 20 1.13 -3.36 12.99
CA PHE A 20 0.73 -3.47 11.59
C PHE A 20 1.23 -4.79 10.96
N LYS A 21 2.52 -5.08 11.10
CA LYS A 21 3.14 -6.27 10.52
C LYS A 21 2.55 -7.58 11.07
N GLY A 22 2.25 -7.64 12.37
CA GLY A 22 1.59 -8.80 12.96
C GLY A 22 0.18 -9.00 12.38
N ARG A 23 -0.63 -7.93 12.31
CA ARG A 23 -1.96 -7.99 11.70
C ARG A 23 -1.92 -8.38 10.22
N HIS A 24 -1.01 -7.80 9.47
CA HIS A 24 -0.76 -8.11 8.06
C HIS A 24 -0.44 -9.60 7.86
N ALA A 25 0.46 -10.16 8.67
CA ALA A 25 0.81 -11.58 8.61
C ALA A 25 -0.39 -12.48 8.93
N GLY A 26 -1.21 -12.13 9.93
CA GLY A 26 -2.43 -12.83 10.26
C GLY A 26 -3.44 -12.85 9.11
N LEU A 27 -3.66 -11.71 8.44
CA LEU A 27 -4.55 -11.62 7.28
C LEU A 27 -4.06 -12.45 6.09
N ILE A 28 -2.76 -12.39 5.79
CA ILE A 28 -2.17 -13.24 4.75
C ILE A 28 -2.38 -14.70 5.08
N LYS A 29 -2.18 -15.12 6.33
CA LYS A 29 -2.39 -16.49 6.77
C LYS A 29 -3.83 -16.94 6.54
N ALA A 30 -4.82 -16.15 6.96
CA ALA A 30 -6.25 -16.43 6.73
C ALA A 30 -6.57 -16.66 5.24
N LEU A 31 -6.03 -15.78 4.37
CA LEU A 31 -6.39 -15.72 2.96
C LEU A 31 -5.49 -16.56 2.03
N THR A 32 -4.49 -17.28 2.59
CA THR A 32 -3.58 -18.14 1.81
C THR A 32 -3.44 -19.53 2.41
N THR A 33 -2.92 -19.63 3.63
CA THR A 33 -2.61 -20.91 4.27
C THR A 33 -3.84 -21.56 4.90
N ASP A 34 -4.67 -20.76 5.55
CA ASP A 34 -5.82 -21.22 6.34
C ASP A 34 -7.16 -21.01 5.60
N VAL A 35 -7.14 -20.94 4.27
CA VAL A 35 -8.30 -20.59 3.43
C VAL A 35 -9.51 -21.49 3.71
N GLU A 36 -9.32 -22.80 3.90
CA GLU A 36 -10.43 -23.71 4.16
C GLU A 36 -11.11 -23.42 5.51
N GLU A 37 -10.32 -23.13 6.53
CA GLU A 37 -10.83 -22.79 7.85
C GLU A 37 -11.51 -21.41 7.84
N PHE A 38 -10.89 -20.43 7.17
CA PHE A 38 -11.48 -19.11 6.96
C PHE A 38 -12.83 -19.20 6.22
N PHE A 39 -12.90 -19.97 5.15
CA PHE A 39 -14.13 -20.20 4.39
C PHE A 39 -15.25 -20.80 5.26
N LYS A 40 -14.94 -21.79 6.10
CA LYS A 40 -15.91 -22.40 7.03
C LYS A 40 -16.44 -21.40 8.06
N GLN A 41 -15.57 -20.54 8.58
CA GLN A 41 -15.97 -19.53 9.58
C GLN A 41 -16.85 -18.43 8.99
N CYS A 42 -16.69 -18.11 7.71
CA CYS A 42 -17.52 -17.13 6.99
C CYS A 42 -18.86 -17.73 6.54
N ASP A 43 -19.64 -18.24 7.48
CA ASP A 43 -20.95 -18.84 7.23
C ASP A 43 -21.98 -17.76 6.81
N PRO A 44 -22.59 -17.86 5.61
CA PRO A 44 -23.60 -16.89 5.14
C PRO A 44 -24.88 -16.85 5.95
N GLU A 45 -25.19 -17.90 6.71
CA GLU A 45 -26.37 -17.97 7.59
C GLU A 45 -26.18 -17.16 8.90
N LYS A 46 -24.94 -16.73 9.17
CA LYS A 46 -24.61 -15.88 10.33
C LYS A 46 -24.85 -14.42 10.01
N GLU A 47 -24.90 -13.61 11.08
CA GLU A 47 -24.91 -12.16 10.97
C GLU A 47 -23.63 -11.63 10.28
N ASN A 48 -23.57 -10.33 10.06
CA ASN A 48 -22.46 -9.62 9.44
C ASN A 48 -21.10 -9.99 10.07
N LEU A 49 -20.25 -10.68 9.34
CA LEU A 49 -18.92 -11.07 9.82
C LEU A 49 -17.82 -10.16 9.24
N CYS A 50 -16.75 -10.01 10.01
CA CYS A 50 -15.55 -9.28 9.67
C CYS A 50 -14.32 -10.17 9.83
N LEU A 51 -13.30 -9.96 9.02
CA LEU A 51 -11.98 -10.56 9.20
C LEU A 51 -11.05 -9.58 9.94
N TYR A 52 -10.49 -10.04 11.06
CA TYR A 52 -9.53 -9.31 11.88
C TYR A 52 -8.14 -9.95 11.80
N GLY A 53 -7.14 -9.17 11.43
CA GLY A 53 -5.74 -9.51 11.69
C GLY A 53 -5.34 -9.06 13.09
N LEU A 54 -4.64 -9.92 13.84
CA LEU A 54 -4.22 -9.66 15.21
C LEU A 54 -2.72 -9.36 15.29
N PRO A 55 -2.25 -8.55 16.25
CA PRO A 55 -0.83 -8.19 16.37
C PRO A 55 0.13 -9.36 16.61
N ASN A 56 -0.39 -10.50 17.03
CA ASN A 56 0.36 -11.74 17.29
C ASN A 56 0.41 -12.70 16.09
N GLU A 57 0.19 -12.18 14.87
CA GLU A 57 0.20 -12.95 13.61
C GLU A 57 -0.95 -13.98 13.50
N GLN A 58 -1.97 -13.84 14.35
CA GLN A 58 -3.19 -14.64 14.25
C GLN A 58 -4.29 -13.84 13.54
N TRP A 59 -5.36 -14.52 13.20
CA TRP A 59 -6.57 -13.93 12.63
C TRP A 59 -7.83 -14.45 13.34
N ALA A 60 -8.93 -13.74 13.18
CA ALA A 60 -10.22 -14.13 13.69
C ALA A 60 -11.34 -13.63 12.78
N VAL A 61 -12.43 -14.41 12.67
CA VAL A 61 -13.69 -14.00 12.05
C VAL A 61 -14.69 -13.76 13.18
N ASN A 62 -15.15 -12.52 13.31
CA ASN A 62 -16.07 -12.12 14.37
C ASN A 62 -17.12 -11.14 13.84
N LEU A 63 -18.17 -10.92 14.62
CA LEU A 63 -19.08 -9.79 14.45
C LEU A 63 -18.32 -8.47 14.62
N PRO A 64 -18.82 -7.36 14.01
CA PRO A 64 -18.33 -6.02 14.34
C PRO A 64 -18.41 -5.80 15.86
N ALA A 65 -17.45 -5.11 16.43
CA ALA A 65 -17.45 -4.85 17.87
C ALA A 65 -18.43 -3.72 18.20
N GLU A 66 -19.36 -3.97 19.13
CA GLU A 66 -20.46 -3.04 19.46
C GLU A 66 -19.99 -1.78 20.21
N ASP A 67 -18.95 -1.89 21.03
CA ASP A 67 -18.51 -0.82 21.96
C ASP A 67 -17.15 -0.21 21.57
N LEU A 68 -16.88 0.01 20.28
CA LEU A 68 -15.67 0.68 19.84
C LEU A 68 -15.84 2.21 19.84
N PRO A 69 -14.75 2.96 20.13
CA PRO A 69 -14.74 4.39 19.83
C PRO A 69 -15.07 4.62 18.35
N SER A 70 -15.94 5.60 18.07
CA SER A 70 -16.43 5.89 16.71
C SER A 70 -15.34 6.27 15.69
N ASP A 71 -14.16 6.61 16.18
CA ASP A 71 -12.99 6.97 15.38
C ASP A 71 -12.01 5.79 15.15
N LEU A 72 -12.25 4.63 15.78
CA LEU A 72 -11.45 3.43 15.54
C LEU A 72 -11.91 2.75 14.24
N PRO A 73 -11.01 2.53 13.26
CA PRO A 73 -11.38 1.88 12.01
C PRO A 73 -11.84 0.43 12.21
N GLU A 74 -12.95 0.08 11.59
CA GLU A 74 -13.47 -1.29 11.56
C GLU A 74 -13.17 -1.96 10.21
N PRO A 75 -12.98 -3.29 10.18
CA PRO A 75 -12.87 -4.04 8.93
C PRO A 75 -14.19 -3.98 8.15
N VAL A 76 -14.14 -4.33 6.85
CA VAL A 76 -15.35 -4.48 6.04
C VAL A 76 -16.29 -5.52 6.64
N VAL A 77 -17.57 -5.17 6.72
CA VAL A 77 -18.66 -5.97 7.31
C VAL A 77 -19.32 -6.83 6.24
N GLY A 78 -19.81 -8.01 6.62
CA GLY A 78 -20.62 -8.84 5.74
C GLY A 78 -19.84 -9.60 4.67
N ILE A 79 -18.55 -9.88 4.92
CA ILE A 79 -17.71 -10.67 4.00
C ILE A 79 -18.29 -12.07 3.73
N ASN A 80 -19.02 -12.62 4.69
CA ASN A 80 -19.67 -13.92 4.59
C ASN A 80 -20.81 -13.95 3.57
N PHE A 81 -21.54 -12.86 3.38
CA PHE A 81 -22.65 -12.80 2.41
C PHE A 81 -22.14 -12.80 0.95
N ALA A 82 -20.95 -12.26 0.71
CA ALA A 82 -20.35 -12.26 -0.62
C ALA A 82 -19.72 -13.63 -1.00
N ARG A 83 -19.49 -14.50 0.00
CA ARG A 83 -18.76 -15.78 -0.17
C ARG A 83 -19.33 -16.67 -1.27
N ASP A 84 -20.63 -16.89 -1.26
CA ASP A 84 -21.31 -17.83 -2.17
C ASP A 84 -21.83 -17.13 -3.46
N GLY A 85 -21.71 -15.80 -3.53
CA GLY A 85 -22.15 -15.00 -4.68
C GLY A 85 -21.10 -14.81 -5.77
N MET A 86 -19.87 -15.25 -5.56
CA MET A 86 -18.75 -15.09 -6.51
C MET A 86 -17.78 -16.27 -6.48
N GLN A 87 -16.86 -16.33 -7.43
CA GLN A 87 -15.79 -17.33 -7.41
C GLN A 87 -14.92 -17.15 -6.15
N GLN A 88 -14.51 -18.26 -5.53
CA GLN A 88 -13.69 -18.21 -4.30
C GLN A 88 -12.45 -17.33 -4.44
N LYS A 89 -11.77 -17.39 -5.60
CA LYS A 89 -10.58 -16.55 -5.87
C LYS A 89 -10.92 -15.07 -5.85
N ASP A 90 -12.05 -14.68 -6.45
CA ASP A 90 -12.48 -13.29 -6.52
C ASP A 90 -12.94 -12.79 -5.15
N TRP A 91 -13.62 -13.65 -4.38
CA TRP A 91 -13.98 -13.36 -3.01
C TRP A 91 -12.76 -13.14 -2.10
N LEU A 92 -11.76 -14.01 -2.18
CA LEU A 92 -10.51 -13.84 -1.42
C LEU A 92 -9.78 -12.54 -1.81
N SER A 93 -9.74 -12.22 -3.11
CA SER A 93 -9.17 -10.97 -3.61
C SER A 93 -9.92 -9.74 -3.09
N PHE A 94 -11.25 -9.79 -3.09
CA PHE A 94 -12.12 -8.75 -2.52
C PHE A 94 -11.84 -8.54 -1.03
N VAL A 95 -11.83 -9.62 -0.23
CA VAL A 95 -11.54 -9.53 1.20
C VAL A 95 -10.12 -8.99 1.45
N ALA A 96 -9.13 -9.42 0.67
CA ALA A 96 -7.76 -8.94 0.77
C ALA A 96 -7.65 -7.43 0.51
N TYR A 97 -8.29 -6.93 -0.53
CA TYR A 97 -8.31 -5.49 -0.86
C TYR A 97 -8.87 -4.63 0.29
N HIS A 98 -10.01 -5.05 0.85
CA HIS A 98 -10.62 -4.34 1.97
C HIS A 98 -9.80 -4.47 3.27
N SER A 99 -9.10 -5.58 3.44
CA SER A 99 -8.20 -5.80 4.57
C SER A 99 -7.00 -4.85 4.53
N ASP A 100 -6.44 -4.58 3.36
CA ASP A 100 -5.37 -3.58 3.18
C ASP A 100 -5.84 -2.18 3.57
N ALA A 101 -7.03 -1.78 3.14
CA ALA A 101 -7.62 -0.50 3.50
C ALA A 101 -7.81 -0.35 5.02
N TRP A 102 -8.31 -1.40 5.68
CA TRP A 102 -8.45 -1.42 7.13
C TRP A 102 -7.12 -1.35 7.86
N LEU A 103 -6.13 -2.14 7.45
CA LEU A 103 -4.78 -2.11 8.04
C LEU A 103 -4.18 -0.71 8.00
N LEU A 104 -4.27 -0.05 6.85
CA LEU A 104 -3.76 1.30 6.68
C LEU A 104 -4.51 2.29 7.58
N ALA A 105 -5.84 2.20 7.65
CA ALA A 105 -6.65 3.04 8.51
C ALA A 105 -6.29 2.87 9.99
N VAL A 106 -6.06 1.63 10.47
CA VAL A 106 -5.60 1.35 11.84
C VAL A 106 -4.22 1.97 12.12
N ALA A 107 -3.29 1.92 11.16
CA ALA A 107 -1.97 2.54 11.31
C ALA A 107 -2.06 4.07 11.37
N VAL A 108 -2.89 4.68 10.52
CA VAL A 108 -3.16 6.14 10.53
C VAL A 108 -3.78 6.57 11.86
N TYR A 109 -4.82 5.86 12.31
CA TYR A 109 -5.46 6.10 13.60
C TYR A 109 -4.46 6.02 14.76
N ALA A 110 -3.63 4.98 14.79
CA ALA A 110 -2.60 4.82 15.82
C ALA A 110 -1.59 5.98 15.79
N GLY A 111 -1.13 6.40 14.61
CA GLY A 111 -0.24 7.54 14.45
C GLY A 111 -0.85 8.84 14.97
N ALA A 112 -2.12 9.10 14.68
CA ALA A 112 -2.85 10.27 15.18
C ALA A 112 -3.00 10.21 16.71
N ARG A 113 -3.42 9.06 17.25
CA ARG A 113 -3.63 8.87 18.70
C ARG A 113 -2.35 9.01 19.51
N PHE A 114 -1.18 8.63 18.96
CA PHE A 114 0.12 8.79 19.60
C PHE A 114 0.79 10.14 19.29
N GLY A 115 0.12 11.04 18.56
CA GLY A 115 0.59 12.38 18.27
C GLY A 115 1.82 12.42 17.35
N PHE A 116 1.90 11.49 16.38
CA PHE A 116 3.02 11.46 15.45
C PHE A 116 3.10 12.74 14.61
N GLY A 117 4.26 13.38 14.63
CA GLY A 117 4.59 14.48 13.74
C GLY A 117 4.77 14.03 12.28
N LYS A 118 5.03 14.98 11.39
CA LYS A 118 5.21 14.72 9.94
C LYS A 118 6.31 13.66 9.69
N ALA A 119 7.46 13.79 10.36
CA ALA A 119 8.59 12.88 10.20
C ALA A 119 8.27 11.45 10.67
N ASP A 120 7.59 11.30 11.82
CA ASP A 120 7.21 9.99 12.34
C ASP A 120 6.17 9.30 11.45
N ARG A 121 5.18 10.07 10.94
CA ARG A 121 4.20 9.57 9.99
C ARG A 121 4.87 9.11 8.70
N LYS A 122 5.75 9.93 8.12
CA LYS A 122 6.51 9.55 6.93
C LYS A 122 7.27 8.25 7.17
N ARG A 123 8.04 8.15 8.28
CA ARG A 123 8.81 6.95 8.61
C ARG A 123 7.93 5.70 8.75
N LEU A 124 6.74 5.83 9.35
CA LEU A 124 5.80 4.73 9.47
C LEU A 124 5.32 4.26 8.09
N PHE A 125 4.92 5.20 7.21
CA PHE A 125 4.44 4.87 5.87
C PHE A 125 5.54 4.31 4.97
N ASP A 126 6.77 4.80 5.07
CA ASP A 126 7.92 4.23 4.33
C ASP A 126 8.10 2.74 4.70
N MET A 127 8.08 2.41 6.00
CA MET A 127 8.17 1.01 6.45
C MET A 127 6.99 0.15 5.99
N ILE A 128 5.77 0.69 5.95
CA ILE A 128 4.58 -0.02 5.47
C ILE A 128 4.68 -0.26 3.96
N SER A 129 5.11 0.73 3.19
CA SER A 129 5.24 0.67 1.73
C SER A 129 6.32 -0.30 1.24
N ASP A 130 7.26 -0.67 2.12
CA ASP A 130 8.28 -1.69 1.82
C ASP A 130 7.72 -3.13 1.87
N LEU A 131 6.49 -3.31 2.37
CA LEU A 131 5.82 -4.61 2.42
C LEU A 131 4.89 -4.77 1.20
N PRO A 132 4.77 -5.97 0.64
CA PRO A 132 3.70 -6.25 -0.30
C PRO A 132 2.36 -6.13 0.42
N THR A 133 1.32 -5.67 -0.27
CA THR A 133 -0.03 -5.64 0.26
C THR A 133 -0.59 -7.06 0.45
N VAL A 134 -1.60 -7.23 1.29
CA VAL A 134 -2.31 -8.51 1.44
C VAL A 134 -2.87 -8.95 0.08
N HIS A 135 -3.45 -8.00 -0.67
CA HIS A 135 -4.00 -8.23 -1.99
C HIS A 135 -2.95 -8.71 -3.00
N GLU A 136 -1.76 -8.09 -3.05
CA GLU A 136 -0.66 -8.54 -3.92
C GLU A 136 -0.18 -9.96 -3.60
N VAL A 137 -0.15 -10.32 -2.31
CA VAL A 137 0.23 -11.68 -1.89
C VAL A 137 -0.84 -12.70 -2.28
N VAL A 138 -2.11 -12.41 -1.99
CA VAL A 138 -3.26 -13.31 -2.27
C VAL A 138 -3.45 -13.52 -3.77
N THR A 139 -3.28 -12.47 -4.58
CA THR A 139 -3.41 -12.56 -6.05
C THR A 139 -2.17 -13.08 -6.75
N GLY A 140 -1.04 -13.22 -6.03
CA GLY A 140 0.23 -13.70 -6.57
C GLY A 140 1.08 -12.64 -7.30
N ILE A 141 0.63 -11.40 -7.37
CA ILE A 141 1.34 -10.27 -8.03
C ILE A 141 2.69 -10.01 -7.35
N ALA A 142 2.77 -10.12 -6.02
CA ALA A 142 4.00 -9.93 -5.26
C ALA A 142 5.15 -10.85 -5.71
N LYS A 143 4.85 -12.10 -6.10
CA LYS A 143 5.85 -13.06 -6.59
C LYS A 143 6.42 -12.66 -7.95
N THR A 144 5.63 -12.02 -8.78
CA THR A 144 6.03 -11.56 -10.12
C THR A 144 6.99 -10.37 -10.02
N GLN A 145 6.70 -9.41 -9.14
CA GLN A 145 7.55 -8.24 -8.91
C GLN A 145 8.92 -8.59 -8.30
N GLN A 146 8.98 -9.58 -7.40
CA GLN A 146 10.25 -10.06 -6.85
C GLN A 146 11.11 -10.77 -7.89
N LYS A 147 10.50 -11.49 -8.83
CA LYS A 147 11.20 -12.16 -9.93
C LYS A 147 11.82 -11.14 -10.91
N GLU A 148 11.12 -10.05 -11.20
CA GLU A 148 11.62 -8.97 -12.04
C GLU A 148 12.74 -8.18 -11.36
N LYS A 149 12.63 -7.88 -10.06
CA LYS A 149 13.72 -7.23 -9.30
C LYS A 149 14.98 -8.10 -9.22
N SER A 150 14.87 -9.42 -9.10
CA SER A 150 16.02 -10.34 -9.04
C SER A 150 16.73 -10.51 -10.39
N THR A 151 16.03 -10.44 -11.51
CA THR A 151 16.62 -10.51 -12.85
C THR A 151 17.34 -9.22 -13.25
N VAL A 152 16.87 -8.07 -12.76
CA VAL A 152 17.52 -6.77 -13.01
C VAL A 152 18.81 -6.59 -12.19
N SER A 153 18.89 -7.20 -10.99
CA SER A 153 20.07 -7.07 -10.12
C SER A 153 21.28 -7.88 -10.58
N ASN A 154 21.09 -8.94 -11.39
CA ASN A 154 22.17 -9.79 -11.89
C ASN A 154 22.88 -9.27 -13.16
N GLN A 155 22.37 -8.20 -13.81
CA GLN A 155 22.98 -7.62 -15.01
C GLN A 155 23.80 -6.35 -14.76
N ARG A 156 23.95 -5.88 -13.49
CA ARG A 156 24.71 -4.66 -13.17
C ARG A 156 25.93 -4.88 -12.27
N LYS A 157 26.70 -5.95 -12.52
CA LYS A 157 28.06 -6.07 -11.99
C LYS A 157 29.04 -6.10 -13.14
N ASN A 158 29.34 -4.97 -13.70
CA ASN A 158 30.66 -4.58 -14.19
C ASN A 158 30.68 -3.09 -14.60
N ASN A 159 31.47 -2.40 -13.90
CA ASN A 159 32.39 -1.29 -14.20
C ASN A 159 32.21 0.00 -13.37
N SER A 160 33.23 0.12 -12.50
CA SER A 160 34.05 1.33 -12.24
C SER A 160 33.51 2.46 -11.36
N LYS A 161 34.09 2.52 -10.18
CA LYS A 161 34.39 3.60 -9.22
C LYS A 161 35.14 4.83 -9.84
N PRO A 162 35.42 5.92 -9.10
CA PRO A 162 34.72 6.66 -8.03
C PRO A 162 34.74 8.19 -8.22
N ASN A 163 33.97 8.95 -7.46
CA ASN A 163 34.55 9.97 -6.58
C ASN A 163 33.50 10.67 -5.69
N ALA A 164 33.97 11.05 -4.51
CA ALA A 164 33.25 11.58 -3.38
C ALA A 164 32.93 13.08 -3.51
N SER A 165 31.86 13.52 -2.86
CA SER A 165 31.86 14.46 -1.73
C SER A 165 30.45 14.95 -1.42
N LYS A 166 30.12 14.86 -0.14
CA LYS A 166 29.32 15.69 0.79
C LYS A 166 28.52 16.86 0.21
N ASP A 167 27.24 16.94 0.55
CA ASP A 167 26.73 17.71 1.70
C ASP A 167 25.23 17.56 1.80
N ASP A 168 24.73 17.53 3.05
CA ASP A 168 23.34 17.51 3.46
C ASP A 168 22.60 18.75 2.98
N GLU A 169 21.38 18.56 2.43
CA GLU A 169 20.26 19.48 2.59
C GLU A 169 18.94 18.82 2.15
N GLU A 170 17.87 19.10 2.87
CA GLU A 170 16.51 18.59 2.82
C GLU A 170 15.92 18.58 1.40
N GLU A 171 15.68 17.40 0.80
CA GLU A 171 14.93 17.30 -0.47
C GLU A 171 13.46 16.94 -0.21
N GLN A 172 12.62 17.96 -0.37
CA GLN A 172 11.22 17.79 -0.72
C GLN A 172 11.16 17.10 -2.08
N GLY A 173 10.43 15.97 -2.15
CA GLY A 173 10.39 15.07 -3.30
C GLY A 173 10.10 15.76 -4.63
N GLU A 174 11.14 16.15 -5.31
CA GLU A 174 11.09 16.75 -6.65
C GLU A 174 11.21 15.62 -7.68
N THR A 175 10.08 15.18 -8.21
CA THR A 175 10.06 14.28 -9.35
C THR A 175 10.48 15.05 -10.61
N PRO A 176 11.64 14.77 -11.22
CA PRO A 176 12.08 15.51 -12.40
C PRO A 176 11.28 15.06 -13.65
N CYS A 177 11.06 15.99 -14.57
CA CYS A 177 10.47 15.68 -15.86
C CYS A 177 11.37 14.74 -16.68
N GLY A 178 10.83 13.61 -17.14
CA GLY A 178 11.56 12.62 -17.93
C GLY A 178 12.10 13.11 -19.28
N THR A 179 11.73 14.32 -19.74
CA THR A 179 12.22 14.92 -20.98
C THR A 179 13.26 15.99 -20.72
N CYS A 180 12.99 16.95 -19.83
CA CYS A 180 13.88 18.11 -19.64
C CYS A 180 14.61 18.12 -18.29
N GLY A 181 14.28 17.17 -17.37
CA GLY A 181 14.84 17.13 -16.02
C GLY A 181 14.39 18.28 -15.09
N GLY A 182 13.47 19.14 -15.55
CA GLY A 182 12.93 20.23 -14.75
C GLY A 182 12.10 19.73 -13.59
N LYS A 183 12.07 20.51 -12.50
CA LYS A 183 11.37 20.18 -11.25
C LYS A 183 9.87 20.49 -11.39
N TYR A 184 9.05 19.79 -10.56
CA TYR A 184 7.62 20.04 -10.49
C TYR A 184 7.30 21.46 -10.06
N THR A 185 6.36 22.10 -10.76
CA THR A 185 5.77 23.38 -10.40
C THR A 185 4.24 23.28 -10.40
N GLU A 186 3.58 23.96 -9.46
CA GLU A 186 2.11 23.90 -9.32
C GLU A 186 1.36 24.55 -10.48
N ASP A 187 2.03 25.45 -11.21
CA ASP A 187 1.45 26.22 -12.31
C ASP A 187 1.47 25.48 -13.67
N GLU A 188 2.13 24.33 -13.75
CA GLU A 188 2.31 23.60 -15.00
C GLU A 188 1.56 22.28 -15.00
N PHE A 189 0.94 21.94 -16.15
CA PHE A 189 0.28 20.64 -16.32
C PHE A 189 1.30 19.53 -16.49
N TRP A 190 1.14 18.47 -15.68
CA TRP A 190 1.98 17.28 -15.71
C TRP A 190 1.18 16.03 -16.02
N ILE A 191 1.79 15.06 -16.73
CA ILE A 191 1.21 13.77 -17.07
C ILE A 191 2.19 12.63 -16.78
N CYS A 192 1.70 11.57 -16.15
CA CYS A 192 2.46 10.36 -15.85
C CYS A 192 2.31 9.32 -16.96
N CYS A 193 3.38 8.66 -17.34
CA CYS A 193 3.34 7.54 -18.28
C CYS A 193 2.91 6.25 -17.58
N ASP A 194 1.83 5.61 -18.02
CA ASP A 194 1.28 4.37 -17.46
C ASP A 194 2.15 3.12 -17.68
N ILE A 195 3.26 3.25 -18.43
CA ILE A 195 4.17 2.14 -18.70
C ILE A 195 5.45 2.21 -17.89
N CYS A 196 6.04 3.40 -17.72
CA CYS A 196 7.32 3.59 -17.03
C CYS A 196 7.21 4.48 -15.79
N GLU A 197 5.99 4.94 -15.45
CA GLU A 197 5.68 5.74 -14.26
C GLU A 197 6.51 7.03 -14.14
N THR A 198 7.08 7.50 -15.26
CA THR A 198 7.84 8.73 -15.30
C THR A 198 6.91 9.90 -15.59
N TRP A 199 7.10 11.01 -14.86
CA TRP A 199 6.34 12.24 -15.02
C TRP A 199 6.94 13.17 -16.07
N PHE A 200 6.08 13.87 -16.80
CA PHE A 200 6.45 14.76 -17.87
C PHE A 200 5.63 16.04 -17.80
N HIS A 201 6.26 17.21 -18.06
CA HIS A 201 5.49 18.42 -18.36
C HIS A 201 4.62 18.17 -19.60
N GLY A 202 3.38 18.58 -19.55
CA GLY A 202 2.49 18.51 -20.72
C GLY A 202 3.08 19.19 -21.95
N LEU A 203 3.77 20.30 -21.77
CA LEU A 203 4.49 21.02 -22.83
C LEU A 203 5.63 20.18 -23.44
N CYS A 204 6.40 19.46 -22.62
CA CYS A 204 7.51 18.62 -23.10
C CYS A 204 7.06 17.45 -23.96
N VAL A 205 5.87 16.93 -23.70
CA VAL A 205 5.28 15.82 -24.45
C VAL A 205 4.15 16.24 -25.38
N LYS A 206 3.92 17.56 -25.51
CA LYS A 206 2.91 18.20 -26.39
C LYS A 206 1.48 17.74 -26.12
N ILE A 207 1.13 17.57 -24.84
CA ILE A 207 -0.22 17.23 -24.39
C ILE A 207 -0.74 18.33 -23.48
N THR A 208 -1.93 18.84 -23.76
CA THR A 208 -2.63 19.79 -22.92
C THR A 208 -3.52 19.10 -21.89
N ALA A 209 -3.90 19.79 -20.81
CA ALA A 209 -4.81 19.27 -19.80
C ALA A 209 -6.13 18.79 -20.41
N ALA A 210 -6.70 19.56 -21.33
CA ALA A 210 -7.93 19.19 -22.05
C ALA A 210 -7.79 17.92 -22.91
N GLN A 211 -6.62 17.68 -23.50
CA GLN A 211 -6.36 16.44 -24.24
C GLN A 211 -6.18 15.24 -23.32
N ALA A 212 -5.61 15.43 -22.13
CA ALA A 212 -5.40 14.36 -21.17
C ALA A 212 -6.70 13.76 -20.63
N GLU A 213 -7.77 14.55 -20.52
CA GLU A 213 -9.10 14.09 -20.11
C GLU A 213 -9.67 12.97 -21.01
N PHE A 214 -9.27 12.92 -22.28
CA PHE A 214 -9.71 11.91 -23.25
C PHE A 214 -8.74 10.73 -23.38
N ILE A 215 -7.57 10.77 -22.71
CA ILE A 215 -6.55 9.73 -22.78
C ILE A 215 -6.80 8.70 -21.68
N LYS A 216 -7.28 7.51 -22.05
CA LYS A 216 -7.48 6.40 -21.09
C LYS A 216 -6.18 5.78 -20.58
N GLN A 217 -5.13 5.82 -21.39
CA GLN A 217 -3.78 5.33 -21.03
C GLN A 217 -2.74 6.13 -21.80
N TYR A 218 -1.91 6.86 -21.06
CA TYR A 218 -0.83 7.65 -21.63
C TYR A 218 0.47 6.83 -21.73
N LYS A 219 1.12 6.88 -22.89
CA LYS A 219 2.45 6.29 -23.13
C LYS A 219 3.40 7.37 -23.60
N CYS A 220 4.49 7.57 -22.87
CA CYS A 220 5.49 8.55 -23.27
C CYS A 220 6.15 8.17 -24.61
N PRO A 221 6.79 9.12 -25.30
CA PRO A 221 7.45 8.86 -26.59
C PRO A 221 8.42 7.67 -26.55
N HIS A 222 9.15 7.51 -25.44
CA HIS A 222 10.10 6.40 -25.26
C HIS A 222 9.40 5.04 -25.18
N CYS A 223 8.31 4.94 -24.45
CA CYS A 223 7.51 3.70 -24.33
C CYS A 223 6.70 3.40 -25.60
N ASN A 224 6.31 4.42 -26.35
CA ASN A 224 5.58 4.26 -27.61
C ASN A 224 6.47 3.72 -28.74
N HIS A 225 7.76 4.10 -28.80
CA HIS A 225 8.71 3.62 -29.82
C HIS A 225 9.22 2.19 -29.58
N ARG A 226 9.09 1.62 -28.37
CA ARG A 226 9.53 0.24 -28.11
C ARG A 226 8.73 -0.85 -28.83
N ARG A 227 7.53 -0.55 -29.40
CA ARG A 227 6.69 -1.50 -30.13
C ARG A 227 6.98 -1.58 -31.64
N SER A 228 7.92 -0.80 -32.18
CA SER A 228 8.25 -0.79 -33.62
C SER A 228 9.45 -1.67 -33.99
N ARG A 229 9.91 -2.53 -33.09
CA ARG A 229 10.97 -3.50 -33.35
C ARG A 229 10.59 -4.88 -32.80
N ALA A 230 9.60 -5.50 -33.40
CA ALA A 230 9.31 -6.92 -33.31
C ALA A 230 8.85 -7.40 -34.72
#